data_3514e10f3d256df94168e1b2af0c1415
#
_entry.id   3514e10f3d256df94168e1b2af0c1415
#
_cell.length_a   1.000
_cell.length_b   1.000
_cell.length_c   1.000
_cell.angle_alpha   90.00
_cell.angle_beta   90.00
_cell.angle_gamma   90.00
#
_symmetry.space_group_name_H-M   'P 1'
#
loop_
_entity.id
_entity.type
_entity.pdbx_description
1 polymer ?
#
loop_
_entity_poly.entity_id
_entity_poly.type
_entity_poly.pdbx_seq_one_letter_code
_entity_poly.pdbx_strand_id
1 'polypeptide(L)'
;MVGVLLVTHKGIGTALLAVAEKLLRNLPLRAEAFEIAFDADPGALLPEASAALRRVDSGDGVLVLTDLYGATPSNLAARLAHLGTPVRRVSALSLPMLLRVMNYAELALDELPAIAAAGSRNGVVHDDG
;
A
#
# COMPACT_ATOMS: atom_id res chain seq x y z
N MET A 1 11.13 9.67 -5.68
CA MET A 1 9.69 9.63 -5.35
C MET A 1 9.40 8.57 -4.31
N VAL A 2 8.29 8.71 -3.61
CA VAL A 2 7.85 7.75 -2.60
C VAL A 2 7.60 6.38 -3.23
N GLY A 3 7.99 5.30 -2.53
CA GLY A 3 7.61 3.94 -2.92
C GLY A 3 6.25 3.57 -2.34
N VAL A 4 5.61 2.57 -2.92
CA VAL A 4 4.31 2.06 -2.44
C VAL A 4 4.42 0.56 -2.23
N LEU A 5 4.07 0.10 -1.04
CA LEU A 5 4.02 -1.32 -0.71
C LEU A 5 2.61 -1.69 -0.28
N LEU A 6 1.98 -2.60 -0.99
CA LEU A 6 0.68 -3.14 -0.60
C LEU A 6 0.93 -4.38 0.26
N VAL A 7 0.48 -4.34 1.50
CA VAL A 7 0.59 -5.48 2.44
C VAL A 7 -0.81 -5.97 2.72
N THR A 8 -1.20 -7.08 2.14
CA THR A 8 -2.58 -7.55 2.14
C THR A 8 -2.68 -9.04 2.42
N HIS A 9 -3.91 -9.50 2.65
CA HIS A 9 -4.20 -10.93 2.60
C HIS A 9 -3.97 -11.45 1.18
N LYS A 10 -3.70 -12.75 1.10
CA LYS A 10 -3.43 -13.41 -0.19
C LYS A 10 -4.59 -13.20 -1.17
N GLY A 11 -4.24 -12.87 -2.41
CA GLY A 11 -5.19 -12.69 -3.50
C GLY A 11 -5.65 -11.26 -3.74
N ILE A 12 -5.24 -10.30 -2.92
CA ILE A 12 -5.73 -8.91 -3.02
C ILE A 12 -4.70 -7.97 -3.66
N GLY A 13 -3.54 -7.84 -3.06
CA GLY A 13 -2.57 -6.81 -3.46
C GLY A 13 -2.08 -6.93 -4.89
N THR A 14 -1.70 -8.13 -5.30
CA THR A 14 -1.19 -8.37 -6.65
C THR A 14 -2.27 -8.08 -7.70
N ALA A 15 -3.52 -8.47 -7.44
CA ALA A 15 -4.62 -8.22 -8.37
C ALA A 15 -4.91 -6.73 -8.50
N LEU A 16 -4.90 -5.99 -7.38
CA LEU A 16 -5.10 -4.54 -7.41
C LEU A 16 -4.01 -3.83 -8.20
N LEU A 17 -2.76 -4.19 -7.99
CA LEU A 17 -1.65 -3.60 -8.75
C LEU A 17 -1.77 -3.89 -10.23
N ALA A 18 -2.13 -5.11 -10.61
CA ALA A 18 -2.28 -5.50 -12.00
C ALA A 18 -3.38 -4.67 -12.70
N VAL A 19 -4.51 -4.46 -12.02
CA VAL A 19 -5.61 -3.65 -12.55
C VAL A 19 -5.19 -2.19 -12.66
N ALA A 20 -4.56 -1.64 -11.63
CA ALA A 20 -4.10 -0.25 -11.64
C ALA A 20 -3.12 0.00 -12.79
N GLU A 21 -2.19 -0.93 -13.01
CA GLU A 21 -1.22 -0.82 -14.10
C GLU A 21 -1.90 -0.80 -15.48
N LYS A 22 -2.92 -1.61 -15.66
CA LYS A 22 -3.69 -1.60 -16.91
C LYS A 22 -4.46 -0.31 -17.11
N LEU A 23 -5.07 0.22 -16.05
CA LEU A 23 -5.84 1.45 -16.11
C LEU A 23 -4.98 2.68 -16.39
N LEU A 24 -3.79 2.74 -15.77
CA LEU A 24 -2.87 3.88 -15.89
C LEU A 24 -1.81 3.66 -16.95
N ARG A 25 -1.72 2.46 -17.54
CA ARG A 25 -0.71 1.99 -18.50
C ARG A 25 0.69 1.90 -17.91
N ASN A 26 1.04 2.81 -17.03
CA ASN A 26 2.30 2.82 -16.30
C ASN A 26 2.02 3.27 -14.87
N LEU A 27 2.75 2.69 -13.91
CA LEU A 27 2.68 3.17 -12.53
C LEU A 27 3.77 4.22 -12.34
N PRO A 28 3.42 5.46 -12.00
CA PRO A 28 4.42 6.52 -11.81
C PRO A 28 5.28 6.30 -10.57
N LEU A 29 4.80 5.55 -9.58
CA LEU A 29 5.56 5.21 -8.39
C LEU A 29 5.96 3.74 -8.42
N ARG A 30 7.16 3.45 -7.90
CA ARG A 30 7.61 2.06 -7.71
C ARG A 30 6.68 1.40 -6.70
N ALA A 31 6.11 0.27 -7.04
CA ALA A 31 5.13 -0.42 -6.21
C ALA A 31 5.32 -1.92 -6.24
N GLU A 32 5.10 -2.57 -5.11
CA GLU A 32 5.07 -4.02 -4.97
C GLU A 32 3.91 -4.44 -4.09
N ALA A 33 3.46 -5.68 -4.24
CA ALA A 33 2.49 -6.29 -3.35
C ALA A 33 3.19 -7.38 -2.53
N PHE A 34 2.96 -7.37 -1.23
CA PHE A 34 3.40 -8.41 -0.31
C PHE A 34 2.16 -9.05 0.29
N GLU A 35 1.85 -10.26 -0.17
CA GLU A 35 0.63 -10.97 0.24
C GLU A 35 0.93 -11.96 1.34
N ILE A 36 0.00 -12.07 2.29
CA ILE A 36 0.16 -12.88 3.50
C ILE A 36 -0.90 -13.98 3.52
N ALA A 37 -0.47 -15.24 3.65
CA ALA A 37 -1.38 -16.36 3.85
C ALA A 37 -2.07 -16.23 5.22
N PHE A 38 -3.30 -16.73 5.32
CA PHE A 38 -4.12 -16.58 6.53
C PHE A 38 -3.50 -17.17 7.79
N ASP A 39 -2.71 -18.23 7.64
CA ASP A 39 -2.09 -18.94 8.77
C ASP A 39 -0.63 -18.55 8.98
N ALA A 40 -0.13 -17.53 8.30
CA ALA A 40 1.27 -17.14 8.39
C ALA A 40 1.58 -16.44 9.71
N ASP A 41 2.78 -16.69 10.24
CA ASP A 41 3.30 -15.99 11.40
C ASP A 41 3.92 -14.65 10.95
N PRO A 42 3.41 -13.50 11.41
CA PRO A 42 3.95 -12.19 11.03
C PRO A 42 5.43 -12.04 11.34
N GLY A 43 5.89 -12.58 12.46
CA GLY A 43 7.29 -12.51 12.85
C GLY A 43 8.22 -13.23 11.88
N ALA A 44 7.77 -14.36 11.34
CA ALA A 44 8.53 -15.13 10.35
C ALA A 44 8.59 -14.43 9.00
N LEU A 45 7.61 -13.60 8.69
CA LEU A 45 7.53 -12.89 7.40
C LEU A 45 8.27 -11.56 7.40
N LEU A 46 8.66 -11.06 8.56
CA LEU A 46 9.25 -9.73 8.68
C LEU A 46 10.51 -9.53 7.81
N PRO A 47 11.45 -10.48 7.73
CA PRO A 47 12.60 -10.30 6.84
C PRO A 47 12.23 -10.12 5.37
N GLU A 48 11.30 -10.91 4.85
CA GLU A 48 10.87 -10.81 3.46
C GLU A 48 10.10 -9.52 3.20
N ALA A 49 9.21 -9.14 4.12
CA ALA A 49 8.47 -7.90 4.03
C ALA A 49 9.40 -6.69 4.07
N SER A 50 10.40 -6.73 4.95
CA SER A 50 11.43 -5.69 5.04
C SER A 50 12.22 -5.56 3.75
N ALA A 51 12.55 -6.69 3.11
CA ALA A 51 13.23 -6.68 1.82
C ALA A 51 12.35 -6.05 0.73
N ALA A 52 11.07 -6.37 0.71
CA ALA A 52 10.13 -5.75 -0.23
C ALA A 52 10.03 -4.24 0.00
N LEU A 53 9.98 -3.82 1.26
CA LEU A 53 9.97 -2.40 1.61
C LEU A 53 11.18 -1.67 1.05
N ARG A 54 12.36 -2.24 1.23
CA ARG A 54 13.60 -1.63 0.75
C ARG A 54 13.67 -1.59 -0.78
N ARG A 55 13.08 -2.57 -1.48
CA ARG A 55 13.08 -2.57 -2.94
C ARG A 55 12.30 -1.41 -3.53
N VAL A 56 11.23 -0.96 -2.88
CA VAL A 56 10.41 0.15 -3.39
C VAL A 56 10.88 1.50 -2.86
N ASP A 57 11.73 1.52 -1.85
CA ASP A 57 12.27 2.76 -1.28
C ASP A 57 13.40 3.30 -2.16
N SER A 58 13.25 4.53 -2.62
CA SER A 58 14.28 5.24 -3.40
C SER A 58 14.99 6.29 -2.55
N GLY A 59 14.75 6.33 -1.25
CA GLY A 59 15.28 7.35 -0.33
C GLY A 59 14.22 8.31 0.18
N ASP A 60 13.05 8.32 -0.41
CA ASP A 60 11.95 9.23 -0.03
C ASP A 60 10.90 8.57 0.88
N GLY A 61 11.17 7.35 1.30
CA GLY A 61 10.27 6.60 2.16
C GLY A 61 9.21 5.81 1.40
N VAL A 62 8.36 5.11 2.13
CA VAL A 62 7.38 4.20 1.57
C VAL A 62 6.01 4.41 2.18
N LEU A 63 5.01 4.51 1.33
CA LEU A 63 3.61 4.47 1.73
C LEU A 63 3.15 3.00 1.72
N VAL A 64 2.76 2.51 2.89
CA VAL A 64 2.29 1.13 3.05
C VAL A 64 0.77 1.14 3.11
N LEU A 65 0.15 0.43 2.18
CA LEU A 65 -1.31 0.34 2.06
C LEU A 65 -1.74 -1.07 2.46
N THR A 66 -2.63 -1.17 3.45
CA THR A 66 -3.12 -2.46 3.94
C THR A 66 -4.61 -2.60 3.67
N ASP A 67 -5.08 -3.83 3.58
CA ASP A 67 -6.47 -4.10 3.23
C ASP A 67 -7.44 -3.95 4.40
N LEU A 68 -7.03 -4.36 5.61
CA LEU A 68 -7.93 -4.33 6.78
C LEU A 68 -7.17 -3.95 8.05
N TYR A 69 -7.59 -2.86 8.66
CA TYR A 69 -6.97 -2.39 9.91
C TYR A 69 -7.14 -3.43 11.02
N GLY A 70 -6.07 -3.70 11.74
CA GLY A 70 -6.07 -4.63 12.87
C GLY A 70 -5.86 -6.09 12.50
N ALA A 71 -5.90 -6.45 11.21
CA ALA A 71 -5.59 -7.79 10.75
C ALA A 71 -4.07 -8.01 10.63
N THR A 72 -3.66 -9.24 10.33
CA THR A 72 -2.23 -9.59 10.26
C THR A 72 -1.41 -8.70 9.32
N PRO A 73 -1.89 -8.37 8.10
CA PRO A 73 -1.12 -7.45 7.24
C PRO A 73 -0.91 -6.08 7.87
N SER A 74 -1.92 -5.55 8.55
CA SER A 74 -1.83 -4.28 9.26
C SER A 74 -0.81 -4.35 10.40
N ASN A 75 -0.80 -5.45 11.15
CA ASN A 75 0.14 -5.65 12.26
C ASN A 75 1.58 -5.80 11.75
N LEU A 76 1.78 -6.48 10.63
CA LEU A 76 3.09 -6.56 9.99
C LEU A 76 3.57 -5.19 9.53
N ALA A 77 2.70 -4.41 8.90
CA ALA A 77 3.01 -3.05 8.47
C ALA A 77 3.43 -2.16 9.65
N ALA A 78 2.80 -2.33 10.81
CA ALA A 78 3.19 -1.59 12.02
C ALA A 78 4.64 -1.89 12.42
N ARG A 79 5.08 -3.13 12.28
CA ARG A 79 6.46 -3.50 12.58
C ARG A 79 7.45 -2.92 11.56
N LEU A 80 7.07 -2.88 10.30
CA LEU A 80 7.90 -2.30 9.25
C LEU A 80 8.21 -0.82 9.49
N ALA A 81 7.32 -0.09 10.15
CA ALA A 81 7.49 1.32 10.43
C ALA A 81 8.64 1.64 11.39
N HIS A 82 9.20 0.63 12.07
CA HIS A 82 10.25 0.83 13.07
C HIS A 82 11.62 0.29 12.64
N LEU A 83 11.82 0.03 11.36
CA LEU A 83 13.04 -0.60 10.85
C LEU A 83 14.00 0.36 10.15
N GLY A 84 13.81 1.66 10.29
CA GLY A 84 14.72 2.69 9.77
C GLY A 84 14.26 3.38 8.50
N THR A 85 13.54 2.70 7.60
CA THR A 85 12.93 3.33 6.44
C THR A 85 11.73 4.16 6.88
N PRO A 86 11.62 5.44 6.47
CA PRO A 86 10.42 6.21 6.78
C PRO A 86 9.19 5.56 6.15
N VAL A 87 8.17 5.33 6.96
CA VAL A 87 6.93 4.66 6.55
C VAL A 87 5.72 5.45 7.04
N ARG A 88 4.71 5.56 6.18
CA ARG A 88 3.36 5.95 6.59
C ARG A 88 2.42 4.82 6.17
N ARG A 89 1.38 4.59 6.97
CA ARG A 89 0.47 3.46 6.78
C ARG A 89 -0.95 3.96 6.61
N VAL A 90 -1.67 3.38 5.63
CA VAL A 90 -3.09 3.65 5.43
C VAL A 90 -3.79 2.31 5.22
N SER A 91 -4.90 2.10 5.91
CA SER A 91 -5.71 0.89 5.78
C SER A 91 -6.90 1.12 4.86
N ALA A 92 -7.71 0.10 4.68
CA ALA A 92 -8.88 0.10 3.79
C ALA A 92 -8.49 0.32 2.32
N LEU A 93 -7.39 -0.32 1.92
CA LEU A 93 -6.92 -0.29 0.53
C LEU A 93 -8.06 -0.64 -0.43
N SER A 94 -8.17 0.18 -1.47
CA SER A 94 -9.13 0.00 -2.54
C SER A 94 -8.50 0.43 -3.85
N LEU A 95 -9.11 0.06 -4.96
CA LEU A 95 -8.64 0.50 -6.27
C LEU A 95 -8.69 2.03 -6.39
N PRO A 96 -9.77 2.72 -5.97
CA PRO A 96 -9.77 4.20 -5.98
C PRO A 96 -8.65 4.81 -5.15
N MET A 97 -8.32 4.23 -3.99
CA MET A 97 -7.19 4.71 -3.18
C MET A 97 -5.88 4.61 -3.96
N LEU A 98 -5.62 3.46 -4.55
CA LEU A 98 -4.37 3.20 -5.26
C LEU A 98 -4.22 4.14 -6.47
N LEU A 99 -5.28 4.31 -7.25
CA LEU A 99 -5.28 5.22 -8.39
C LEU A 99 -5.06 6.67 -7.94
N ARG A 100 -5.67 7.08 -6.84
CA ARG A 100 -5.50 8.43 -6.31
C ARG A 100 -4.05 8.69 -5.92
N VAL A 101 -3.42 7.75 -5.21
CA VAL A 101 -2.01 7.86 -4.82
C VAL A 101 -1.13 8.01 -6.06
N MET A 102 -1.34 7.21 -7.07
CA MET A 102 -0.56 7.26 -8.30
C MET A 102 -0.72 8.60 -9.04
N ASN A 103 -1.91 9.21 -8.95
CA ASN A 103 -2.17 10.51 -9.56
C ASN A 103 -1.51 11.69 -8.82
N TYR A 104 -1.01 11.46 -7.62
CA TYR A 104 -0.30 12.46 -6.82
C TYR A 104 1.13 12.02 -6.52
N ALA A 105 1.75 11.38 -7.51
CA ALA A 105 3.05 10.74 -7.37
C ALA A 105 4.18 11.68 -6.94
N GLU A 106 4.06 12.96 -7.19
CA GLU A 106 5.08 13.96 -6.88
C GLU A 106 5.05 14.43 -5.42
N LEU A 107 4.03 14.06 -4.65
CA LEU A 107 3.89 14.51 -3.27
C LEU A 107 4.87 13.79 -2.34
N ALA A 108 5.24 14.47 -1.25
CA ALA A 108 6.07 13.89 -0.21
C ALA A 108 5.30 12.86 0.61
N LEU A 109 6.04 11.98 1.29
CA LEU A 109 5.44 10.90 2.08
C LEU A 109 4.41 11.40 3.10
N ASP A 110 4.68 12.52 3.77
CA ASP A 110 3.79 13.05 4.80
C ASP A 110 2.45 13.56 4.26
N GLU A 111 2.39 13.86 2.97
CA GLU A 111 1.18 14.37 2.32
C GLU A 111 0.29 13.25 1.77
N LEU A 112 0.86 12.09 1.48
CA LEU A 112 0.15 11.00 0.80
C LEU A 112 -0.93 10.28 1.63
N PRO A 113 -0.79 10.11 2.97
CA PRO A 113 -1.84 9.42 3.73
C PRO A 113 -3.22 10.06 3.61
N ALA A 114 -3.32 11.37 3.69
CA ALA A 114 -4.60 12.07 3.54
C ALA A 114 -5.16 11.90 2.12
N ILE A 115 -4.29 11.94 1.12
CA ILE A 115 -4.68 11.71 -0.29
C ILE A 115 -5.22 10.28 -0.47
N ALA A 116 -4.52 9.29 0.09
CA ALA A 116 -4.93 7.90 0.00
C ALA A 116 -6.30 7.69 0.67
N ALA A 117 -6.47 8.18 1.89
CA ALA A 117 -7.73 8.07 2.63
C ALA A 117 -8.88 8.72 1.87
N ALA A 118 -8.67 9.92 1.32
CA ALA A 118 -9.66 10.61 0.53
C ALA A 118 -10.03 9.82 -0.73
N GLY A 119 -9.07 9.15 -1.36
CA GLY A 119 -9.31 8.31 -2.53
C GLY A 119 -10.33 7.22 -2.26
N SER A 120 -10.18 6.50 -1.15
CA SER A 120 -11.15 5.47 -0.76
C SER A 120 -12.50 6.07 -0.38
N ARG A 121 -12.53 7.11 0.45
CA ARG A 121 -13.80 7.73 0.87
C ARG A 121 -14.59 8.29 -0.30
N ASN A 122 -13.92 9.02 -1.18
CA ASN A 122 -14.56 9.67 -2.32
C ASN A 122 -14.90 8.68 -3.44
N GLY A 123 -14.29 7.49 -3.41
CA GLY A 123 -14.60 6.42 -4.34
C GLY A 123 -15.91 5.70 -4.03
N VAL A 124 -16.48 5.94 -2.86
CA VAL A 124 -17.79 5.38 -2.49
C VAL A 124 -18.87 6.23 -3.13
N VAL A 125 -19.58 5.65 -4.07
CA VAL A 125 -20.72 6.30 -4.73
C VAL A 125 -21.96 5.50 -4.43
N HIS A 126 -22.97 6.17 -3.85
CA HIS A 126 -24.26 5.57 -3.62
C HIS A 126 -25.16 5.98 -4.77
N ASP A 127 -25.38 5.04 -5.69
CA ASP A 127 -26.10 5.30 -6.93
C ASP A 127 -27.41 4.50 -6.93
N ASP A 128 -28.51 5.19 -6.82
CA ASP A 128 -29.85 4.59 -6.74
C ASP A 128 -30.56 4.53 -8.10
N GLY A 129 -29.91 5.01 -9.08
CA GLY A 129 -30.57 5.16 -10.33
C GLY A 129 -29.94 4.68 -11.53
#